data_2fb22ad0529a2aead92b8c8ba9f1a8f1
#
_entry.id   2fb22ad0529a2aead92b8c8ba9f1a8f1
#
_cell.length_a   1.000
_cell.length_b   1.000
_cell.length_c   1.000
_cell.angle_alpha   90.00
_cell.angle_beta   90.00
_cell.angle_gamma   90.00
#
_symmetry.space_group_name_H-M   'P 1'
#
loop_
_entity.id
_entity.type
_entity.pdbx_description
1 polymer ?
#
loop_
_entity_poly.entity_id
_entity_poly.type
_entity_poly.pdbx_seq_one_letter_code
_entity_poly.pdbx_strand_id
1 'polypeptide(L)'
;MIYLDNAATTLYKPNEVYLRSNEVFRLFSANSGRSGHKAALKAAEIVMQTRAAAAEFLGIKNIENIVFTFGCTDALNIAIKGLFYPGDHIITTAYEHNSVLRPLEYLKNTIDIEYSILFPEETGNISPLQIENAIKENTKAVIVNYVSNVTGQVQNIRGISEICKKYGLLFLVDGAQAAGTQELHAQNMGIDYICCAGHKGLYGPQGIGILAINDRSPLPRPLRHGGTGSHSLELIQPKEMPEYLESGTLATQNIAALEKGILFVQENRSKILRHEQELAQLLRDGLADIPGTKIYSPSKMQSGVVAFNIRENDSALVADLLDKQYSIASRGGFHCAPMVHKYLGTETQGAVRLSLSVFNTKKEILTTINAVSEIAQKILH
;
A
#
# COMPACT_ATOMS: atom_id res chain seq x y z
N MET A 1 20.81 15.16 4.60
CA MET A 1 19.34 15.17 4.41
C MET A 1 18.74 14.06 5.27
N ILE A 2 17.77 14.39 6.08
CA ILE A 2 16.95 13.43 6.83
C ILE A 2 15.73 13.09 5.96
N TYR A 3 15.50 11.80 5.64
CA TYR A 3 14.40 11.41 4.78
C TYR A 3 13.27 10.78 5.58
N LEU A 4 12.13 11.49 5.66
CA LEU A 4 10.92 11.09 6.39
C LEU A 4 9.67 11.10 5.47
N ASP A 5 9.82 10.76 4.19
CA ASP A 5 8.69 10.56 3.25
C ASP A 5 8.63 9.12 2.71
N ASN A 6 8.95 8.13 3.57
CA ASN A 6 8.97 6.71 3.18
C ASN A 6 7.58 6.15 2.83
N ALA A 7 6.49 6.74 3.31
CA ALA A 7 5.13 6.35 2.93
C ALA A 7 4.78 6.75 1.47
N ALA A 8 5.52 7.69 0.85
CA ALA A 8 5.43 7.94 -0.59
C ALA A 8 6.24 6.88 -1.36
N THR A 9 7.51 6.71 -1.00
CA THR A 9 8.41 5.66 -1.49
C THR A 9 9.61 5.55 -0.55
N THR A 10 10.13 4.35 -0.28
CA THR A 10 11.36 4.21 0.49
C THR A 10 12.55 4.72 -0.34
N LEU A 11 13.34 5.63 0.24
CA LEU A 11 14.54 6.12 -0.43
C LEU A 11 15.67 5.08 -0.35
N TYR A 12 15.98 4.65 0.86
CA TYR A 12 17.02 3.65 1.10
C TYR A 12 16.44 2.24 1.06
N LYS A 13 17.19 1.33 0.46
CA LYS A 13 16.82 -0.07 0.31
C LYS A 13 17.98 -0.98 0.74
N PRO A 14 17.71 -2.24 1.13
CA PRO A 14 18.79 -3.20 1.31
C PRO A 14 19.70 -3.28 0.09
N ASN A 15 20.99 -3.44 0.31
CA ASN A 15 21.99 -3.42 -0.77
C ASN A 15 21.74 -4.51 -1.83
N GLU A 16 21.24 -5.65 -1.41
CA GLU A 16 20.88 -6.80 -2.24
C GLU A 16 19.83 -6.44 -3.31
N VAL A 17 18.94 -5.49 -3.01
CA VAL A 17 17.92 -5.00 -3.95
C VAL A 17 18.57 -4.29 -5.13
N TYR A 18 19.54 -3.40 -4.85
CA TYR A 18 20.29 -2.68 -5.90
C TYR A 18 21.17 -3.63 -6.72
N LEU A 19 21.89 -4.51 -6.05
CA LEU A 19 22.78 -5.48 -6.70
C LEU A 19 22.00 -6.41 -7.62
N ARG A 20 20.86 -6.95 -7.15
CA ARG A 20 20.03 -7.87 -7.93
C ARG A 20 19.41 -7.21 -9.14
N SER A 21 18.89 -5.98 -8.99
CA SER A 21 18.38 -5.20 -10.12
C SER A 21 19.42 -4.99 -11.21
N ASN A 22 20.62 -4.55 -10.82
CA ASN A 22 21.72 -4.30 -11.76
C ASN A 22 22.24 -5.59 -12.43
N GLU A 23 22.36 -6.67 -11.67
CA GLU A 23 22.74 -7.99 -12.20
C GLU A 23 21.77 -8.46 -13.28
N VAL A 24 20.46 -8.48 -12.95
CA VAL A 24 19.46 -8.99 -13.88
C VAL A 24 19.32 -8.08 -15.10
N PHE A 25 19.39 -6.77 -14.92
CA PHE A 25 19.36 -5.84 -16.04
C PHE A 25 20.50 -6.06 -17.02
N ARG A 26 21.72 -6.36 -16.54
CA ARG A 26 22.90 -6.58 -17.40
C ARG A 26 22.96 -7.97 -18.03
N LEU A 27 22.54 -9.01 -17.28
CA LEU A 27 22.86 -10.39 -17.68
C LEU A 27 21.62 -11.19 -18.10
N PHE A 28 20.40 -10.80 -17.68
CA PHE A 28 19.20 -11.61 -17.84
C PHE A 28 17.99 -10.84 -18.36
N SER A 29 18.21 -9.76 -19.14
CA SER A 29 17.14 -8.92 -19.71
C SER A 29 16.43 -9.53 -20.93
N ALA A 30 16.47 -10.85 -21.11
CA ALA A 30 15.65 -11.51 -22.13
C ALA A 30 14.17 -11.53 -21.74
N ASN A 31 13.28 -11.61 -22.73
CA ASN A 31 11.85 -11.71 -22.48
C ASN A 31 11.51 -13.07 -21.84
N SER A 32 10.96 -13.07 -20.64
CA SER A 32 10.67 -14.26 -19.82
C SER A 32 9.50 -15.12 -20.32
N GLY A 33 8.67 -14.61 -21.24
CA GLY A 33 7.44 -15.28 -21.63
C GLY A 33 7.33 -15.72 -23.09
N ARG A 34 8.35 -15.47 -23.95
CA ARG A 34 8.15 -15.57 -25.40
C ARG A 34 9.16 -16.40 -26.19
N SER A 35 10.14 -17.02 -25.54
CA SER A 35 11.21 -17.75 -26.24
C SER A 35 11.75 -18.91 -25.44
N GLY A 36 12.13 -20.00 -26.13
CA GLY A 36 12.70 -21.22 -25.53
C GLY A 36 14.23 -21.21 -25.44
N HIS A 37 14.93 -20.10 -25.75
CA HIS A 37 16.38 -20.06 -25.64
C HIS A 37 16.85 -19.84 -24.18
N LYS A 38 18.08 -20.24 -23.87
CA LYS A 38 18.63 -20.24 -22.49
C LYS A 38 18.46 -18.93 -21.71
N ALA A 39 18.61 -17.79 -22.37
CA ALA A 39 18.47 -16.49 -21.71
C ALA A 39 17.00 -16.20 -21.31
N ALA A 40 16.03 -16.54 -22.17
CA ALA A 40 14.60 -16.39 -21.85
C ALA A 40 14.17 -17.33 -20.74
N LEU A 41 14.63 -18.60 -20.76
CA LEU A 41 14.36 -19.57 -19.69
C LEU A 41 14.92 -19.10 -18.34
N LYS A 42 16.12 -18.49 -18.34
CA LYS A 42 16.69 -17.93 -17.12
C LYS A 42 15.91 -16.72 -16.58
N ALA A 43 15.42 -15.86 -17.47
CA ALA A 43 14.54 -14.76 -17.09
C ALA A 43 13.19 -15.27 -16.53
N ALA A 44 12.61 -16.31 -17.14
CA ALA A 44 11.40 -16.96 -16.64
C ALA A 44 11.60 -17.58 -15.24
N GLU A 45 12.71 -18.28 -15.03
CA GLU A 45 13.08 -18.83 -13.72
C GLU A 45 13.14 -17.75 -12.64
N ILE A 46 13.75 -16.59 -12.92
CA ILE A 46 13.85 -15.44 -12.01
C ILE A 46 12.45 -14.94 -11.65
N VAL A 47 11.56 -14.77 -12.63
CA VAL A 47 10.19 -14.33 -12.41
C VAL A 47 9.44 -15.34 -11.54
N MET A 48 9.58 -16.65 -11.81
CA MET A 48 8.92 -17.71 -11.02
C MET A 48 9.45 -17.79 -9.59
N GLN A 49 10.73 -17.61 -9.34
CA GLN A 49 11.32 -17.56 -8.00
C GLN A 49 10.73 -16.40 -7.19
N THR A 50 10.64 -15.21 -7.79
CA THR A 50 10.03 -14.05 -7.13
C THR A 50 8.55 -14.27 -6.85
N ARG A 51 7.82 -14.90 -7.79
CA ARG A 51 6.41 -15.24 -7.62
C ARG A 51 6.20 -16.21 -6.46
N ALA A 52 7.05 -17.21 -6.33
CA ALA A 52 7.02 -18.15 -5.21
C ALA A 52 7.30 -17.46 -3.87
N ALA A 53 8.32 -16.58 -3.79
CA ALA A 53 8.62 -15.81 -2.58
C ALA A 53 7.45 -14.88 -2.19
N ALA A 54 6.82 -14.22 -3.16
CA ALA A 54 5.65 -13.37 -2.91
C ALA A 54 4.43 -14.20 -2.45
N ALA A 55 4.22 -15.38 -3.02
CA ALA A 55 3.15 -16.30 -2.63
C ALA A 55 3.32 -16.80 -1.19
N GLU A 56 4.52 -17.20 -0.81
CA GLU A 56 4.85 -17.58 0.56
C GLU A 56 4.63 -16.43 1.54
N PHE A 57 5.14 -15.23 1.21
CA PHE A 57 5.00 -14.04 2.04
C PHE A 57 3.53 -13.63 2.26
N LEU A 58 2.68 -13.73 1.23
CA LEU A 58 1.28 -13.31 1.28
C LEU A 58 0.30 -14.45 1.59
N GLY A 59 0.79 -15.68 1.79
CA GLY A 59 -0.03 -16.83 2.13
C GLY A 59 -0.95 -17.29 1.01
N ILE A 60 -0.44 -17.35 -0.21
CA ILE A 60 -1.11 -17.86 -1.42
C ILE A 60 -0.53 -19.25 -1.75
N LYS A 61 -1.36 -20.26 -1.96
CA LYS A 61 -0.89 -21.61 -2.27
C LYS A 61 -0.51 -21.79 -3.74
N ASN A 62 -1.42 -21.37 -4.63
CA ASN A 62 -1.13 -21.39 -6.06
C ASN A 62 -0.33 -20.14 -6.44
N ILE A 63 0.96 -20.31 -6.72
CA ILE A 63 1.86 -19.20 -7.07
C ILE A 63 1.40 -18.42 -8.31
N GLU A 64 0.64 -19.04 -9.21
CA GLU A 64 0.08 -18.39 -10.41
C GLU A 64 -0.94 -17.29 -10.05
N ASN A 65 -1.52 -17.34 -8.84
CA ASN A 65 -2.42 -16.33 -8.31
C ASN A 65 -1.69 -15.07 -7.76
N ILE A 66 -0.38 -15.01 -7.88
CA ILE A 66 0.41 -13.79 -7.70
C ILE A 66 0.55 -13.10 -9.05
N VAL A 67 0.03 -11.91 -9.20
CA VAL A 67 0.06 -11.11 -10.42
C VAL A 67 0.98 -9.91 -10.20
N PHE A 68 2.01 -9.76 -11.04
CA PHE A 68 2.85 -8.58 -11.03
C PHE A 68 2.18 -7.44 -11.78
N THR A 69 2.20 -6.26 -11.18
CA THR A 69 1.53 -5.05 -11.67
C THR A 69 2.51 -3.88 -11.70
N PHE A 70 2.14 -2.76 -12.32
CA PHE A 70 3.01 -1.56 -12.34
C PHE A 70 3.08 -0.84 -10.98
N GLY A 71 2.29 -1.26 -10.00
CA GLY A 71 2.22 -0.73 -8.64
C GLY A 71 0.90 -1.07 -7.98
N CYS A 72 0.73 -0.70 -6.70
CA CYS A 72 -0.50 -0.98 -5.96
C CYS A 72 -1.75 -0.37 -6.61
N THR A 73 -1.64 0.82 -7.19
CA THR A 73 -2.75 1.46 -7.93
C THR A 73 -3.25 0.58 -9.09
N ASP A 74 -2.34 -0.05 -9.82
CA ASP A 74 -2.67 -0.95 -10.91
C ASP A 74 -3.33 -2.24 -10.37
N ALA A 75 -2.77 -2.83 -9.31
CA ALA A 75 -3.36 -3.99 -8.62
C ALA A 75 -4.80 -3.72 -8.15
N LEU A 76 -5.03 -2.59 -7.50
CA LEU A 76 -6.36 -2.15 -7.05
C LEU A 76 -7.32 -1.93 -8.22
N ASN A 77 -6.86 -1.33 -9.33
CA ASN A 77 -7.70 -1.16 -10.52
C ASN A 77 -8.08 -2.49 -11.17
N ILE A 78 -7.15 -3.46 -11.27
CA ILE A 78 -7.43 -4.80 -11.79
C ILE A 78 -8.51 -5.46 -10.92
N ALA A 79 -8.32 -5.47 -9.60
CA ALA A 79 -9.28 -6.09 -8.69
C ALA A 79 -10.64 -5.38 -8.74
N ILE A 80 -10.69 -4.07 -8.48
CA ILE A 80 -11.95 -3.31 -8.35
C ILE A 80 -12.73 -3.32 -9.67
N LYS A 81 -12.08 -3.01 -10.79
CA LYS A 81 -12.78 -2.95 -12.07
C LYS A 81 -13.13 -4.32 -12.65
N GLY A 82 -12.39 -5.36 -12.24
CA GLY A 82 -12.61 -6.72 -12.72
C GLY A 82 -13.66 -7.51 -11.96
N LEU A 83 -13.99 -7.16 -10.72
CA LEU A 83 -14.84 -7.97 -9.84
C LEU A 83 -16.32 -7.63 -9.87
N PHE A 84 -16.67 -6.35 -10.06
CA PHE A 84 -18.04 -5.91 -9.81
C PHE A 84 -18.89 -5.78 -11.10
N TYR A 85 -20.21 -5.86 -10.90
CA TYR A 85 -21.26 -5.81 -11.92
C TYR A 85 -22.30 -4.75 -11.56
N PRO A 86 -23.15 -4.34 -12.52
CA PRO A 86 -24.24 -3.39 -12.27
C PRO A 86 -25.11 -3.81 -11.08
N GLY A 87 -25.44 -2.86 -10.20
CA GLY A 87 -26.25 -3.10 -9.01
C GLY A 87 -25.50 -3.67 -7.80
N ASP A 88 -24.21 -4.02 -7.90
CA ASP A 88 -23.42 -4.45 -6.74
C ASP A 88 -23.18 -3.30 -5.77
N HIS A 89 -23.27 -3.57 -4.46
CA HIS A 89 -22.91 -2.65 -3.40
C HIS A 89 -21.58 -3.04 -2.76
N ILE A 90 -20.72 -2.04 -2.53
CA ILE A 90 -19.39 -2.19 -1.92
C ILE A 90 -19.32 -1.35 -0.64
N ILE A 91 -18.80 -1.92 0.44
CA ILE A 91 -18.48 -1.18 1.66
C ILE A 91 -16.99 -0.83 1.65
N THR A 92 -16.67 0.44 1.92
CA THR A 92 -15.29 0.92 2.04
C THR A 92 -15.18 1.94 3.17
N THR A 93 -13.98 2.50 3.39
CA THR A 93 -13.73 3.34 4.56
C THR A 93 -13.24 4.74 4.19
N ALA A 94 -13.31 5.67 5.13
CA ALA A 94 -12.75 7.00 4.96
C ALA A 94 -11.21 7.00 4.90
N TYR A 95 -10.55 5.91 5.26
CA TYR A 95 -9.09 5.79 5.19
C TYR A 95 -8.55 5.46 3.80
N GLU A 96 -9.42 5.26 2.83
CA GLU A 96 -9.00 4.80 1.51
C GLU A 96 -8.18 5.83 0.73
N HIS A 97 -7.16 5.32 0.07
CA HIS A 97 -6.42 6.07 -0.94
C HIS A 97 -7.27 6.29 -2.20
N ASN A 98 -6.97 7.33 -2.96
CA ASN A 98 -7.61 7.59 -4.26
C ASN A 98 -7.56 6.40 -5.24
N SER A 99 -6.62 5.47 -5.06
CA SER A 99 -6.53 4.25 -5.86
C SER A 99 -7.67 3.26 -5.60
N VAL A 100 -8.43 3.43 -4.51
CA VAL A 100 -9.69 2.73 -4.21
C VAL A 100 -10.89 3.62 -4.56
N LEU A 101 -10.92 4.85 -4.06
CA LEU A 101 -12.09 5.72 -4.20
C LEU A 101 -12.39 6.09 -5.66
N ARG A 102 -11.36 6.41 -6.44
CA ARG A 102 -11.55 6.80 -7.85
C ARG A 102 -12.04 5.65 -8.74
N PRO A 103 -11.51 4.41 -8.66
CA PRO A 103 -12.11 3.28 -9.36
C PRO A 103 -13.56 2.98 -8.95
N LEU A 104 -13.91 3.11 -7.66
CA LEU A 104 -15.29 2.95 -7.20
C LEU A 104 -16.21 4.03 -7.78
N GLU A 105 -15.81 5.30 -7.73
CA GLU A 105 -16.57 6.40 -8.33
C GLU A 105 -16.69 6.25 -9.85
N TYR A 106 -15.63 5.78 -10.53
CA TYR A 106 -15.68 5.46 -11.95
C TYR A 106 -16.72 4.37 -12.24
N LEU A 107 -16.73 3.27 -11.50
CA LEU A 107 -17.69 2.18 -11.69
C LEU A 107 -19.13 2.61 -11.38
N LYS A 108 -19.34 3.42 -10.33
CA LYS A 108 -20.64 4.02 -10.04
C LYS A 108 -21.19 4.79 -11.22
N ASN A 109 -20.36 5.61 -11.86
CA ASN A 109 -20.77 6.47 -12.97
C ASN A 109 -20.85 5.73 -14.32
N THR A 110 -20.28 4.53 -14.47
CA THR A 110 -20.20 3.82 -15.75
C THR A 110 -21.02 2.55 -15.83
N ILE A 111 -21.15 1.82 -14.74
CA ILE A 111 -21.88 0.55 -14.68
C ILE A 111 -22.89 0.46 -13.52
N ASP A 112 -23.16 1.59 -12.84
CA ASP A 112 -24.19 1.69 -11.81
C ASP A 112 -23.99 0.75 -10.61
N ILE A 113 -22.77 0.74 -10.05
CA ILE A 113 -22.54 0.15 -8.71
C ILE A 113 -22.93 1.14 -7.62
N GLU A 114 -23.19 0.64 -6.41
CA GLU A 114 -23.29 1.45 -5.20
C GLU A 114 -22.06 1.26 -4.31
N TYR A 115 -21.70 2.27 -3.52
CA TYR A 115 -20.73 2.06 -2.43
C TYR A 115 -21.05 2.95 -1.21
N SER A 116 -20.71 2.44 -0.02
CA SER A 116 -20.83 3.15 1.25
C SER A 116 -19.44 3.42 1.81
N ILE A 117 -19.18 4.65 2.26
CA ILE A 117 -17.95 5.04 2.94
C ILE A 117 -18.22 5.13 4.44
N LEU A 118 -17.56 4.29 5.23
CA LEU A 118 -17.67 4.32 6.68
C LEU A 118 -16.61 5.26 7.27
N PHE A 119 -17.05 6.14 8.14
CA PHE A 119 -16.16 7.02 8.88
C PHE A 119 -15.76 6.37 10.22
N PRO A 120 -14.50 6.63 10.67
CA PRO A 120 -14.04 6.08 11.95
C PRO A 120 -14.88 6.57 13.13
N GLU A 121 -14.96 5.72 14.15
CA GLU A 121 -15.46 6.09 15.49
C GLU A 121 -14.44 7.04 16.19
N GLU A 122 -14.81 7.54 17.38
CA GLU A 122 -13.92 8.40 18.19
C GLU A 122 -12.57 7.75 18.50
N THR A 123 -12.51 6.42 18.53
CA THR A 123 -11.27 5.65 18.70
C THR A 123 -10.32 5.71 17.49
N GLY A 124 -10.78 6.26 16.35
CA GLY A 124 -10.06 6.27 15.08
C GLY A 124 -10.13 4.94 14.30
N ASN A 125 -10.88 3.94 14.79
CA ASN A 125 -11.04 2.66 14.10
C ASN A 125 -12.36 2.56 13.36
N ILE A 126 -12.39 1.74 12.32
CA ILE A 126 -13.63 1.20 11.76
C ILE A 126 -13.92 -0.11 12.48
N SER A 127 -15.02 -0.17 13.23
CA SER A 127 -15.37 -1.39 13.95
C SER A 127 -16.00 -2.44 13.02
N PRO A 128 -15.81 -3.74 13.30
CA PRO A 128 -16.51 -4.81 12.57
C PRO A 128 -18.05 -4.63 12.60
N LEU A 129 -18.59 -4.09 13.69
CA LEU A 129 -20.01 -3.81 13.81
C LEU A 129 -20.50 -2.72 12.83
N GLN A 130 -19.70 -1.68 12.58
CA GLN A 130 -20.02 -0.69 11.54
C GLN A 130 -20.10 -1.33 10.15
N ILE A 131 -19.17 -2.24 9.84
CA ILE A 131 -19.20 -3.00 8.57
C ILE A 131 -20.51 -3.83 8.52
N GLU A 132 -20.82 -4.58 9.58
CA GLU A 132 -22.02 -5.43 9.66
C GLU A 132 -23.29 -4.63 9.45
N ASN A 133 -23.44 -3.48 10.12
CA ASN A 133 -24.61 -2.60 10.02
C ASN A 133 -24.77 -1.93 8.64
N ALA A 134 -23.70 -1.85 7.85
CA ALA A 134 -23.72 -1.26 6.50
C ALA A 134 -24.05 -2.28 5.39
N ILE A 135 -24.17 -3.57 5.73
CA ILE A 135 -24.49 -4.63 4.77
C ILE A 135 -25.91 -4.46 4.25
N LYS A 136 -26.06 -4.47 2.93
CA LYS A 136 -27.31 -4.49 2.18
C LYS A 136 -27.49 -5.86 1.50
N GLU A 137 -28.67 -6.13 0.98
CA GLU A 137 -28.95 -7.37 0.24
C GLU A 137 -28.03 -7.56 -0.98
N ASN A 138 -27.68 -6.46 -1.67
CA ASN A 138 -26.80 -6.44 -2.83
C ASN A 138 -25.31 -6.21 -2.49
N THR A 139 -24.90 -6.26 -1.21
CA THR A 139 -23.48 -6.10 -0.83
C THR A 139 -22.66 -7.28 -1.32
N LYS A 140 -21.58 -7.02 -2.03
CA LYS A 140 -20.67 -8.02 -2.60
C LYS A 140 -19.30 -8.04 -1.97
N ALA A 141 -18.80 -6.90 -1.52
CA ALA A 141 -17.44 -6.80 -1.03
C ALA A 141 -17.26 -5.75 0.05
N VAL A 142 -16.20 -5.95 0.83
CA VAL A 142 -15.60 -4.94 1.71
C VAL A 142 -14.19 -4.66 1.21
N ILE A 143 -13.85 -3.38 1.04
CA ILE A 143 -12.52 -2.91 0.62
C ILE A 143 -11.96 -2.02 1.72
N VAL A 144 -10.77 -2.36 2.25
CA VAL A 144 -10.18 -1.65 3.40
C VAL A 144 -8.70 -1.39 3.19
N ASN A 145 -8.31 -0.16 3.40
CA ASN A 145 -6.91 0.21 3.60
C ASN A 145 -6.44 -0.30 4.97
N TYR A 146 -5.43 -1.16 5.00
CA TYR A 146 -5.00 -1.78 6.26
C TYR A 146 -4.31 -0.78 7.19
N VAL A 147 -3.44 0.07 6.63
CA VAL A 147 -2.72 1.12 7.38
C VAL A 147 -2.92 2.45 6.67
N SER A 148 -3.49 3.42 7.37
CA SER A 148 -3.69 4.76 6.81
C SER A 148 -2.37 5.40 6.40
N ASN A 149 -2.28 5.79 5.14
CA ASN A 149 -1.13 6.52 4.62
C ASN A 149 -1.05 7.99 5.09
N VAL A 150 -2.05 8.45 5.83
CA VAL A 150 -2.10 9.79 6.44
C VAL A 150 -1.76 9.71 7.92
N THR A 151 -2.58 9.00 8.70
CA THR A 151 -2.50 8.98 10.17
C THR A 151 -1.64 7.85 10.73
N GLY A 152 -1.36 6.82 9.94
CA GLY A 152 -0.72 5.59 10.42
C GLY A 152 -1.64 4.67 11.23
N GLN A 153 -2.96 4.97 11.28
CA GLN A 153 -3.95 4.13 11.94
C GLN A 153 -3.99 2.74 11.27
N VAL A 154 -3.91 1.69 12.09
CA VAL A 154 -4.01 0.29 11.66
C VAL A 154 -5.43 -0.21 11.91
N GLN A 155 -6.06 -0.81 10.89
CA GLN A 155 -7.42 -1.33 10.97
C GLN A 155 -7.47 -2.77 11.49
N ASN A 156 -8.60 -3.16 12.13
CA ASN A 156 -8.83 -4.52 12.62
C ASN A 156 -9.22 -5.47 11.47
N ILE A 157 -8.24 -5.86 10.65
CA ILE A 157 -8.46 -6.71 9.47
C ILE A 157 -9.07 -8.06 9.84
N ARG A 158 -8.65 -8.68 10.96
CA ARG A 158 -9.18 -9.99 11.38
C ARG A 158 -10.66 -9.91 11.75
N GLY A 159 -11.05 -8.91 12.55
CA GLY A 159 -12.46 -8.72 12.91
C GLY A 159 -13.35 -8.38 11.71
N ILE A 160 -12.84 -7.58 10.75
CA ILE A 160 -13.57 -7.29 9.51
C ILE A 160 -13.70 -8.56 8.64
N SER A 161 -12.63 -9.36 8.54
CA SER A 161 -12.63 -10.62 7.81
C SER A 161 -13.68 -11.62 8.35
N GLU A 162 -13.86 -11.68 9.68
CA GLU A 162 -14.88 -12.52 10.31
C GLU A 162 -16.29 -12.12 9.84
N ILE A 163 -16.59 -10.84 9.75
CA ILE A 163 -17.86 -10.33 9.20
C ILE A 163 -17.98 -10.70 7.71
N CYS A 164 -16.96 -10.45 6.90
CA CYS A 164 -16.99 -10.81 5.49
C CYS A 164 -17.27 -12.31 5.29
N LYS A 165 -16.61 -13.17 6.07
CA LYS A 165 -16.82 -14.62 6.04
C LYS A 165 -18.24 -15.01 6.47
N LYS A 166 -18.77 -14.38 7.52
CA LYS A 166 -20.13 -14.64 8.03
C LYS A 166 -21.21 -14.36 6.99
N TYR A 167 -21.03 -13.31 6.20
CA TYR A 167 -21.99 -12.88 5.19
C TYR A 167 -21.63 -13.25 3.74
N GLY A 168 -20.57 -14.02 3.53
CA GLY A 168 -20.14 -14.46 2.19
C GLY A 168 -19.67 -13.32 1.29
N LEU A 169 -19.13 -12.25 1.88
CA LEU A 169 -18.62 -11.08 1.16
C LEU A 169 -17.16 -11.26 0.76
N LEU A 170 -16.79 -10.74 -0.40
CA LEU A 170 -15.39 -10.66 -0.81
C LEU A 170 -14.66 -9.63 0.06
N PHE A 171 -13.43 -9.95 0.46
CA PHE A 171 -12.60 -9.06 1.25
C PHE A 171 -11.32 -8.67 0.52
N LEU A 172 -11.23 -7.38 0.13
CA LEU A 172 -10.07 -6.79 -0.54
C LEU A 172 -9.31 -5.86 0.41
N VAL A 173 -8.01 -6.07 0.54
CA VAL A 173 -7.14 -5.27 1.41
C VAL A 173 -6.13 -4.48 0.58
N ASP A 174 -6.17 -3.16 0.71
CA ASP A 174 -5.07 -2.29 0.29
C ASP A 174 -3.93 -2.40 1.31
N GLY A 175 -2.92 -3.18 0.94
CA GLY A 175 -1.72 -3.44 1.73
C GLY A 175 -0.56 -2.49 1.43
N ALA A 176 -0.78 -1.39 0.70
CA ALA A 176 0.31 -0.51 0.25
C ALA A 176 1.19 0.05 1.38
N GLN A 177 0.63 0.29 2.56
CA GLN A 177 1.37 0.76 3.74
C GLN A 177 1.61 -0.35 4.76
N ALA A 178 0.91 -1.47 4.65
CA ALA A 178 1.00 -2.59 5.59
C ALA A 178 2.10 -3.59 5.22
N ALA A 179 2.28 -3.83 3.90
CA ALA A 179 3.29 -4.75 3.42
C ALA A 179 4.68 -4.33 3.88
N GLY A 180 5.33 -5.20 4.62
CA GLY A 180 6.65 -4.96 5.21
C GLY A 180 6.65 -4.74 6.72
N THR A 181 5.56 -4.28 7.30
CA THR A 181 5.45 -4.05 8.76
C THR A 181 4.36 -4.90 9.41
N GLN A 182 3.15 -4.90 8.84
CA GLN A 182 2.04 -5.69 9.37
C GLN A 182 2.05 -7.13 8.82
N GLU A 183 1.36 -8.04 9.53
CA GLU A 183 1.09 -9.37 8.99
C GLU A 183 0.11 -9.24 7.81
N LEU A 184 0.50 -9.77 6.66
CA LEU A 184 -0.36 -9.91 5.48
C LEU A 184 -0.28 -11.35 5.00
N HIS A 185 -1.30 -12.13 5.29
CA HIS A 185 -1.36 -13.55 4.94
C HIS A 185 -2.80 -13.93 4.59
N ALA A 186 -3.08 -14.10 3.30
CA ALA A 186 -4.43 -14.25 2.78
C ALA A 186 -5.23 -15.37 3.47
N GLN A 187 -4.64 -16.56 3.62
CA GLN A 187 -5.35 -17.69 4.24
C GLN A 187 -5.59 -17.49 5.73
N ASN A 188 -4.55 -17.11 6.50
CA ASN A 188 -4.65 -17.00 7.96
C ASN A 188 -5.57 -15.84 8.39
N MET A 189 -5.68 -14.82 7.55
CA MET A 189 -6.46 -13.61 7.83
C MET A 189 -7.80 -13.58 7.09
N GLY A 190 -8.09 -14.58 6.25
CA GLY A 190 -9.35 -14.67 5.50
C GLY A 190 -9.54 -13.56 4.48
N ILE A 191 -8.44 -13.10 3.85
CA ILE A 191 -8.45 -12.06 2.82
C ILE A 191 -8.56 -12.72 1.45
N ASP A 192 -9.39 -12.17 0.57
CA ASP A 192 -9.56 -12.67 -0.80
C ASP A 192 -8.57 -12.05 -1.77
N TYR A 193 -8.30 -10.75 -1.63
CA TYR A 193 -7.38 -10.01 -2.49
C TYR A 193 -6.48 -9.11 -1.66
N ILE A 194 -5.17 -9.20 -1.91
CA ILE A 194 -4.18 -8.30 -1.31
C ILE A 194 -3.49 -7.52 -2.42
N CYS A 195 -3.52 -6.18 -2.32
CA CYS A 195 -2.81 -5.28 -3.25
C CYS A 195 -1.62 -4.65 -2.55
N CYS A 196 -0.40 -4.82 -3.08
CA CYS A 196 0.82 -4.30 -2.49
C CYS A 196 1.61 -3.39 -3.43
N ALA A 197 2.30 -2.41 -2.84
CA ALA A 197 3.29 -1.59 -3.52
C ALA A 197 4.69 -2.17 -3.29
N GLY A 198 5.42 -2.49 -4.35
CA GLY A 198 6.77 -3.02 -4.20
C GLY A 198 7.78 -2.00 -3.65
N HIS A 199 7.59 -0.72 -3.95
CA HIS A 199 8.55 0.35 -3.67
C HIS A 199 8.42 1.02 -2.28
N LYS A 200 7.49 0.55 -1.43
CA LYS A 200 7.30 1.04 -0.05
C LYS A 200 7.91 0.05 0.95
N GLY A 201 7.14 -0.44 1.90
CA GLY A 201 7.61 -1.34 2.95
C GLY A 201 8.17 -2.69 2.46
N LEU A 202 7.97 -3.07 1.21
CA LEU A 202 8.66 -4.21 0.60
C LEU A 202 10.05 -3.87 0.04
N TYR A 203 10.52 -2.63 0.15
CA TYR A 203 11.85 -2.16 -0.25
C TYR A 203 12.26 -2.47 -1.69
N GLY A 204 11.34 -2.86 -2.57
CA GLY A 204 11.56 -3.08 -3.99
C GLY A 204 11.69 -1.76 -4.79
N PRO A 205 11.98 -1.83 -6.08
CA PRO A 205 12.02 -0.64 -6.95
C PRO A 205 10.63 -0.06 -7.22
N GLN A 206 10.60 1.15 -7.75
CA GLN A 206 9.39 1.73 -8.32
C GLN A 206 8.98 0.98 -9.59
N GLY A 207 7.70 1.11 -9.98
CA GLY A 207 7.19 0.47 -11.20
C GLY A 207 6.89 -1.03 -11.04
N ILE A 208 6.80 -1.53 -9.80
CA ILE A 208 6.37 -2.90 -9.50
C ILE A 208 5.38 -2.92 -8.33
N GLY A 209 4.35 -3.74 -8.43
CA GLY A 209 3.38 -4.06 -7.39
C GLY A 209 2.91 -5.51 -7.50
N ILE A 210 2.08 -5.93 -6.58
CA ILE A 210 1.53 -7.27 -6.52
C ILE A 210 0.02 -7.18 -6.31
N LEU A 211 -0.73 -7.95 -7.10
CA LEU A 211 -2.08 -8.41 -6.77
C LEU A 211 -1.97 -9.89 -6.39
N ALA A 212 -2.27 -10.23 -5.15
CA ALA A 212 -2.35 -11.59 -4.66
C ALA A 212 -3.82 -12.00 -4.52
N ILE A 213 -4.21 -13.10 -5.15
CA ILE A 213 -5.58 -13.62 -5.19
C ILE A 213 -5.61 -14.92 -4.38
N ASN A 214 -6.48 -14.98 -3.37
CA ASN A 214 -6.67 -16.20 -2.59
C ASN A 214 -7.22 -17.33 -3.49
N ASP A 215 -6.74 -18.56 -3.32
CA ASP A 215 -7.04 -19.69 -4.19
C ASP A 215 -8.54 -20.01 -4.34
N ARG A 216 -9.36 -19.62 -3.36
CA ARG A 216 -10.82 -19.80 -3.36
C ARG A 216 -11.62 -18.63 -3.96
N SER A 217 -10.95 -17.53 -4.25
CA SER A 217 -11.61 -16.29 -4.65
C SER A 217 -11.79 -16.23 -6.17
N PRO A 218 -12.85 -15.61 -6.69
CA PRO A 218 -13.06 -15.49 -8.13
C PRO A 218 -11.96 -14.64 -8.78
N LEU A 219 -11.60 -14.97 -10.01
CA LEU A 219 -10.65 -14.16 -10.78
C LEU A 219 -11.32 -12.88 -11.27
N PRO A 220 -10.69 -11.71 -11.10
CA PRO A 220 -11.19 -10.48 -11.70
C PRO A 220 -11.06 -10.54 -13.23
N ARG A 221 -11.96 -9.88 -13.95
CA ARG A 221 -11.82 -9.71 -15.39
C ARG A 221 -10.54 -8.90 -15.71
N PRO A 222 -9.83 -9.23 -16.80
CA PRO A 222 -8.62 -8.52 -17.16
C PRO A 222 -8.88 -7.02 -17.42
N LEU A 223 -8.05 -6.17 -16.84
CA LEU A 223 -8.07 -4.73 -17.15
C LEU A 223 -7.37 -4.44 -18.49
N ARG A 224 -6.37 -5.24 -18.82
CA ARG A 224 -5.56 -5.11 -20.03
C ARG A 224 -5.62 -6.40 -20.84
N HIS A 225 -5.74 -6.27 -22.13
CA HIS A 225 -5.68 -7.35 -23.11
C HIS A 225 -4.45 -7.14 -23.99
N GLY A 226 -3.70 -8.22 -24.28
CA GLY A 226 -2.49 -8.10 -25.10
C GLY A 226 -1.69 -9.39 -25.16
N GLY A 227 -0.50 -9.31 -25.74
CA GLY A 227 0.35 -10.48 -25.90
C GLY A 227 0.84 -11.03 -24.56
N THR A 228 0.67 -12.33 -24.36
CA THR A 228 1.06 -13.08 -23.17
C THR A 228 2.22 -14.04 -23.41
N GLY A 229 2.50 -14.35 -24.69
CA GLY A 229 3.49 -15.35 -25.11
C GLY A 229 2.88 -16.73 -25.37
N SER A 230 1.66 -16.99 -24.92
CA SER A 230 0.86 -18.18 -25.18
C SER A 230 -0.33 -17.84 -26.07
N HIS A 231 -0.97 -18.87 -26.67
CA HIS A 231 -2.22 -18.75 -27.45
C HIS A 231 -2.20 -17.66 -28.54
N SER A 232 -1.05 -17.45 -29.20
CA SER A 232 -0.83 -16.28 -30.10
C SER A 232 -1.73 -16.21 -31.34
N LEU A 233 -2.42 -17.29 -31.68
CA LEU A 233 -3.38 -17.33 -32.80
C LEU A 233 -4.81 -17.01 -32.36
N GLU A 234 -5.09 -16.96 -31.07
CA GLU A 234 -6.40 -16.65 -30.54
C GLU A 234 -6.56 -15.13 -30.36
N LEU A 235 -7.76 -14.62 -30.70
CA LEU A 235 -8.11 -13.20 -30.49
C LEU A 235 -8.65 -12.91 -29.08
N ILE A 236 -8.81 -13.94 -28.26
CA ILE A 236 -9.33 -13.85 -26.89
C ILE A 236 -8.16 -13.92 -25.91
N GLN A 237 -8.23 -13.14 -24.83
CA GLN A 237 -7.25 -13.23 -23.75
C GLN A 237 -7.22 -14.66 -23.15
N PRO A 238 -6.05 -15.30 -22.98
CA PRO A 238 -5.95 -16.59 -22.33
C PRO A 238 -6.62 -16.58 -20.94
N LYS A 239 -7.16 -17.71 -20.50
CA LYS A 239 -7.83 -17.82 -19.19
C LYS A 239 -6.90 -18.36 -18.11
N GLU A 240 -5.76 -18.87 -18.51
CA GLU A 240 -4.74 -19.43 -17.61
C GLU A 240 -4.03 -18.31 -16.84
N MET A 241 -3.90 -18.49 -15.53
CA MET A 241 -3.10 -17.60 -14.70
C MET A 241 -1.61 -17.95 -14.82
N PRO A 242 -0.72 -16.98 -14.72
CA PRO A 242 -0.94 -15.55 -14.50
C PRO A 242 -1.23 -14.75 -15.78
N GLU A 243 -1.13 -15.36 -16.98
CA GLU A 243 -1.24 -14.70 -18.29
C GLU A 243 -2.59 -14.00 -18.49
N TYR A 244 -3.64 -14.51 -17.84
CA TYR A 244 -4.97 -13.89 -17.87
C TYR A 244 -4.95 -12.43 -17.41
N LEU A 245 -4.12 -12.10 -16.41
CA LEU A 245 -4.03 -10.75 -15.81
C LEU A 245 -2.69 -10.04 -16.12
N GLU A 246 -1.68 -10.79 -16.62
CA GLU A 246 -0.35 -10.25 -16.96
C GLU A 246 -0.15 -10.20 -18.49
N SER A 247 -0.58 -9.16 -19.15
CA SER A 247 -0.26 -8.94 -20.57
C SER A 247 0.89 -7.95 -20.75
N GLY A 248 1.72 -8.21 -21.76
CA GLY A 248 2.90 -7.40 -22.07
C GLY A 248 4.21 -8.01 -21.53
N THR A 249 5.32 -7.31 -21.79
CA THR A 249 6.63 -7.72 -21.30
C THR A 249 6.82 -7.33 -19.84
N LEU A 250 7.15 -8.31 -19.01
CA LEU A 250 7.38 -8.08 -17.59
C LEU A 250 8.71 -7.35 -17.34
N ALA A 251 8.73 -6.52 -16.31
CA ALA A 251 9.93 -5.81 -15.85
C ALA A 251 10.82 -6.74 -14.99
N THR A 252 11.49 -7.71 -15.63
CA THR A 252 12.21 -8.81 -14.97
C THR A 252 13.21 -8.31 -13.93
N GLN A 253 13.96 -7.22 -14.20
CA GLN A 253 14.89 -6.64 -13.23
C GLN A 253 14.21 -6.08 -11.98
N ASN A 254 13.02 -5.48 -12.14
CA ASN A 254 12.27 -4.94 -11.00
C ASN A 254 11.64 -6.07 -10.18
N ILE A 255 11.16 -7.11 -10.85
CA ILE A 255 10.62 -8.32 -10.21
C ILE A 255 11.72 -9.01 -9.39
N ALA A 256 12.91 -9.23 -9.97
CA ALA A 256 14.04 -9.82 -9.28
C ALA A 256 14.53 -8.99 -8.06
N ALA A 257 14.52 -7.67 -8.19
CA ALA A 257 14.87 -6.78 -7.09
C ALA A 257 13.84 -6.82 -5.97
N LEU A 258 12.53 -6.92 -6.32
CA LEU A 258 11.44 -7.07 -5.36
C LEU A 258 11.58 -8.36 -4.53
N GLU A 259 12.06 -9.47 -5.12
CA GLU A 259 12.35 -10.70 -4.38
C GLU A 259 13.27 -10.42 -3.17
N LYS A 260 14.37 -9.68 -3.40
CA LYS A 260 15.33 -9.36 -2.32
C LYS A 260 14.71 -8.47 -1.24
N GLY A 261 13.82 -7.56 -1.62
CA GLY A 261 13.05 -6.77 -0.65
C GLY A 261 12.09 -7.64 0.18
N ILE A 262 11.37 -8.56 -0.46
CA ILE A 262 10.47 -9.50 0.24
C ILE A 262 11.26 -10.38 1.21
N LEU A 263 12.36 -10.99 0.79
CA LEU A 263 13.20 -11.84 1.65
C LEU A 263 13.76 -11.05 2.84
N PHE A 264 14.24 -9.82 2.61
CA PHE A 264 14.69 -8.94 3.70
C PHE A 264 13.57 -8.69 4.73
N VAL A 265 12.36 -8.46 4.27
CA VAL A 265 11.20 -8.24 5.15
C VAL A 265 10.81 -9.52 5.88
N GLN A 266 10.78 -10.67 5.22
CA GLN A 266 10.47 -11.96 5.86
C GLN A 266 11.41 -12.24 7.05
N GLU A 267 12.70 -12.01 6.88
CA GLU A 267 13.71 -12.20 7.91
C GLU A 267 13.65 -11.17 9.05
N ASN A 268 13.20 -9.95 8.75
CA ASN A 268 13.35 -8.82 9.67
C ASN A 268 12.05 -8.14 10.10
N ARG A 269 10.86 -8.58 9.66
CA ARG A 269 9.58 -7.88 9.87
C ARG A 269 9.35 -7.41 11.30
N SER A 270 9.53 -8.28 12.30
CA SER A 270 9.30 -7.92 13.70
C SER A 270 10.27 -6.85 14.20
N LYS A 271 11.51 -6.85 13.70
CA LYS A 271 12.51 -5.83 14.03
C LYS A 271 12.18 -4.50 13.35
N ILE A 272 11.79 -4.55 12.06
CA ILE A 272 11.37 -3.38 11.28
C ILE A 272 10.18 -2.71 11.98
N LEU A 273 9.12 -3.46 12.25
CA LEU A 273 7.93 -2.95 12.90
C LEU A 273 8.24 -2.31 14.26
N ARG A 274 8.99 -3.00 15.14
CA ARG A 274 9.34 -2.48 16.45
C ARG A 274 10.15 -1.19 16.35
N HIS A 275 11.16 -1.18 15.50
CA HIS A 275 12.01 0.00 15.29
C HIS A 275 11.20 1.21 14.79
N GLU A 276 10.35 1.00 13.78
CA GLU A 276 9.51 2.07 13.25
C GLU A 276 8.49 2.56 14.29
N GLN A 277 7.88 1.66 15.08
CA GLN A 277 6.96 2.03 16.16
C GLN A 277 7.64 2.84 17.26
N GLU A 278 8.82 2.40 17.74
CA GLU A 278 9.58 3.11 18.77
C GLU A 278 9.96 4.53 18.33
N LEU A 279 10.46 4.67 17.10
CA LEU A 279 10.81 5.97 16.54
C LEU A 279 9.58 6.85 16.27
N ALA A 280 8.50 6.27 15.75
CA ALA A 280 7.26 6.99 15.52
C ALA A 280 6.61 7.46 16.83
N GLN A 281 6.66 6.65 17.89
CA GLN A 281 6.17 7.06 19.21
C GLN A 281 6.99 8.22 19.77
N LEU A 282 8.33 8.12 19.71
CA LEU A 282 9.21 9.22 20.12
C LEU A 282 8.92 10.52 19.35
N LEU A 283 8.76 10.41 18.04
CA LEU A 283 8.44 11.54 17.19
C LEU A 283 7.07 12.14 17.55
N ARG A 284 6.04 11.32 17.63
CA ARG A 284 4.67 11.71 17.94
C ARG A 284 4.59 12.44 19.29
N ASP A 285 5.22 11.89 20.32
CA ASP A 285 5.19 12.45 21.68
C ASP A 285 5.98 13.76 21.74
N GLY A 286 7.19 13.80 21.16
CA GLY A 286 7.96 15.02 21.09
C GLY A 286 7.28 16.15 20.28
N LEU A 287 6.51 15.81 19.23
CA LEU A 287 5.70 16.79 18.50
C LEU A 287 4.50 17.27 19.32
N ALA A 288 3.87 16.38 20.11
CA ALA A 288 2.72 16.73 20.94
C ALA A 288 3.08 17.72 22.07
N ASP A 289 4.33 17.74 22.52
CA ASP A 289 4.82 18.66 23.54
C ASP A 289 5.11 20.07 23.00
N ILE A 290 5.09 20.27 21.67
CA ILE A 290 5.35 21.58 21.05
C ILE A 290 4.05 22.42 21.06
N PRO A 291 4.05 23.64 21.65
CA PRO A 291 2.87 24.49 21.66
C PRO A 291 2.36 24.81 20.24
N GLY A 292 1.07 24.65 20.06
CA GLY A 292 0.41 24.93 18.78
C GLY A 292 0.44 23.79 17.77
N THR A 293 1.02 22.63 18.09
CA THR A 293 0.89 21.43 17.25
C THR A 293 -0.39 20.67 17.55
N LYS A 294 -0.99 20.10 16.51
CA LYS A 294 -2.12 19.18 16.59
C LYS A 294 -1.71 17.85 15.93
N ILE A 295 -1.76 16.76 16.68
CA ILE A 295 -1.39 15.42 16.20
C ILE A 295 -2.65 14.71 15.71
N TYR A 296 -2.57 14.06 14.54
CA TYR A 296 -3.65 13.28 13.92
C TYR A 296 -3.40 11.77 13.95
N SER A 297 -2.20 11.37 14.35
CA SER A 297 -1.85 9.96 14.52
C SER A 297 -2.32 9.40 15.87
N PRO A 298 -2.53 8.08 15.98
CA PRO A 298 -2.96 7.44 17.23
C PRO A 298 -2.04 7.76 18.40
N SER A 299 -2.58 7.72 19.62
CA SER A 299 -1.79 7.93 20.84
C SER A 299 -0.72 6.84 21.05
N LYS A 300 -1.03 5.61 20.67
CA LYS A 300 -0.11 4.47 20.62
C LYS A 300 0.19 4.14 19.16
N MET A 301 1.43 4.37 18.74
CA MET A 301 1.86 4.14 17.38
C MET A 301 1.90 2.65 17.04
N GLN A 302 1.32 2.29 15.90
CA GLN A 302 1.27 0.92 15.37
C GLN A 302 1.97 0.81 13.99
N SER A 303 2.41 1.94 13.46
CA SER A 303 3.12 2.06 12.18
C SER A 303 4.13 3.19 12.22
N GLY A 304 4.96 3.32 11.19
CA GLY A 304 5.96 4.38 11.04
C GLY A 304 5.43 5.71 10.51
N VAL A 305 4.12 6.00 10.54
CA VAL A 305 3.53 7.21 9.93
C VAL A 305 2.99 8.14 11.00
N VAL A 306 3.50 9.38 11.05
CA VAL A 306 3.05 10.43 11.97
C VAL A 306 2.54 11.63 11.19
N ALA A 307 1.31 12.06 11.50
CA ALA A 307 0.68 13.24 10.90
C ALA A 307 0.39 14.32 11.96
N PHE A 308 0.68 15.56 11.61
CA PHE A 308 0.46 16.71 12.47
C PHE A 308 0.22 17.98 11.67
N ASN A 309 -0.23 19.04 12.34
CA ASN A 309 -0.18 20.42 11.84
C ASN A 309 0.32 21.36 12.95
N ILE A 310 0.79 22.53 12.54
CA ILE A 310 1.11 23.65 13.42
C ILE A 310 0.00 24.68 13.25
N ARG A 311 -0.95 24.75 14.22
CA ARG A 311 -2.16 25.58 14.12
C ARG A 311 -2.90 25.32 12.79
N GLU A 312 -3.43 26.38 12.17
CA GLU A 312 -4.15 26.34 10.90
C GLU A 312 -3.25 26.64 9.68
N ASN A 313 -1.91 26.51 9.84
CA ASN A 313 -1.00 26.78 8.74
C ASN A 313 -1.12 25.72 7.65
N ASP A 314 -0.89 26.15 6.41
CA ASP A 314 -0.77 25.24 5.27
C ASP A 314 0.35 24.23 5.50
N SER A 315 0.00 22.96 5.45
CA SER A 315 0.93 21.86 5.66
C SER A 315 2.04 21.79 4.61
N ALA A 316 1.78 22.29 3.39
CA ALA A 316 2.80 22.37 2.34
C ALA A 316 3.87 23.40 2.69
N LEU A 317 3.49 24.54 3.29
CA LEU A 317 4.44 25.53 3.78
C LEU A 317 5.35 24.96 4.88
N VAL A 318 4.78 24.23 5.84
CA VAL A 318 5.56 23.61 6.92
C VAL A 318 6.54 22.58 6.37
N ALA A 319 6.12 21.76 5.41
CA ALA A 319 6.99 20.78 4.76
C ALA A 319 8.11 21.46 3.95
N ASP A 320 7.83 22.56 3.27
CA ASP A 320 8.82 23.37 2.55
C ASP A 320 9.87 23.98 3.49
N LEU A 321 9.45 24.49 4.65
CA LEU A 321 10.35 25.01 5.68
C LEU A 321 11.26 23.93 6.26
N LEU A 322 10.72 22.71 6.52
CA LEU A 322 11.51 21.56 6.96
C LEU A 322 12.59 21.18 5.96
N ASP A 323 12.27 21.16 4.67
CA ASP A 323 13.25 20.85 3.63
C ASP A 323 14.30 21.96 3.48
N LYS A 324 13.88 23.22 3.26
CA LYS A 324 14.79 24.34 2.94
C LYS A 324 15.69 24.75 4.08
N GLN A 325 15.18 24.77 5.34
CA GLN A 325 15.95 25.27 6.48
C GLN A 325 16.69 24.15 7.24
N TYR A 326 16.16 22.92 7.21
CA TYR A 326 16.69 21.81 8.03
C TYR A 326 17.10 20.58 7.22
N SER A 327 16.91 20.59 5.89
CA SER A 327 17.16 19.44 5.02
C SER A 327 16.44 18.18 5.49
N ILE A 328 15.17 18.32 5.91
CA ILE A 328 14.28 17.25 6.34
C ILE A 328 13.21 17.07 5.27
N ALA A 329 13.31 15.98 4.50
CA ALA A 329 12.31 15.62 3.50
C ALA A 329 11.06 15.05 4.17
N SER A 330 9.94 15.76 4.03
CA SER A 330 8.61 15.42 4.53
C SER A 330 7.56 15.69 3.47
N ARG A 331 6.30 15.41 3.74
CA ARG A 331 5.23 15.71 2.79
C ARG A 331 4.09 16.47 3.45
N GLY A 332 3.73 17.62 2.88
CA GLY A 332 2.49 18.36 3.18
C GLY A 332 1.38 18.03 2.19
N GLY A 333 0.13 18.33 2.53
CA GLY A 333 -1.05 18.24 1.67
C GLY A 333 -2.00 17.10 2.00
N PHE A 334 -2.70 16.59 0.97
CA PHE A 334 -3.85 15.68 1.15
C PHE A 334 -3.52 14.20 0.95
N HIS A 335 -2.28 13.83 0.66
CA HIS A 335 -1.77 12.45 0.59
C HIS A 335 -2.61 11.48 -0.24
N CYS A 336 -3.39 11.98 -1.22
CA CYS A 336 -4.32 11.20 -2.03
C CYS A 336 -5.38 10.42 -1.22
N ALA A 337 -5.80 10.93 -0.07
CA ALA A 337 -6.80 10.30 0.81
C ALA A 337 -7.83 11.34 1.30
N PRO A 338 -8.71 11.83 0.41
CA PRO A 338 -9.56 13.00 0.67
C PRO A 338 -10.53 12.80 1.83
N MET A 339 -11.05 11.57 2.03
CA MET A 339 -12.05 11.30 3.06
C MET A 339 -11.44 11.29 4.47
N VAL A 340 -10.14 10.98 4.60
CA VAL A 340 -9.40 11.14 5.87
C VAL A 340 -9.38 12.61 6.26
N HIS A 341 -9.09 13.51 5.31
CA HIS A 341 -9.06 14.96 5.59
C HIS A 341 -10.42 15.50 5.96
N LYS A 342 -11.51 14.98 5.37
CA LYS A 342 -12.88 15.29 5.77
C LYS A 342 -13.16 14.84 7.21
N TYR A 343 -12.71 13.65 7.60
CA TYR A 343 -12.82 13.14 8.96
C TYR A 343 -12.02 13.98 9.97
N LEU A 344 -10.79 14.38 9.61
CA LEU A 344 -9.89 15.13 10.48
C LEU A 344 -10.20 16.66 10.53
N GLY A 345 -11.06 17.17 9.64
CA GLY A 345 -11.32 18.60 9.47
C GLY A 345 -10.10 19.36 8.92
N THR A 346 -9.35 18.73 8.02
CA THR A 346 -8.13 19.30 7.42
C THR A 346 -8.24 19.48 5.90
N GLU A 347 -9.46 19.66 5.40
CA GLU A 347 -9.74 19.76 3.96
C GLU A 347 -9.15 21.03 3.31
N THR A 348 -8.84 22.05 4.11
CA THR A 348 -8.26 23.32 3.63
C THR A 348 -6.74 23.32 3.69
N GLN A 349 -6.16 22.95 4.84
CA GLN A 349 -4.72 23.05 5.10
C GLN A 349 -3.94 21.76 4.86
N GLY A 350 -4.64 20.61 4.67
CA GLY A 350 -3.99 19.32 4.61
C GLY A 350 -3.37 18.89 5.94
N ALA A 351 -2.37 18.03 5.88
CA ALA A 351 -1.57 17.62 7.03
C ALA A 351 -0.09 17.47 6.65
N VAL A 352 0.82 17.75 7.57
CA VAL A 352 2.22 17.37 7.45
C VAL A 352 2.35 15.91 7.85
N ARG A 353 2.97 15.12 6.99
CA ARG A 353 3.25 13.71 7.25
C ARG A 353 4.75 13.47 7.32
N LEU A 354 5.16 12.82 8.39
CA LEU A 354 6.49 12.27 8.57
C LEU A 354 6.36 10.74 8.58
N SER A 355 7.11 10.06 7.75
CA SER A 355 7.03 8.60 7.64
C SER A 355 8.42 7.96 7.62
N LEU A 356 8.58 7.00 8.51
CA LEU A 356 9.83 6.35 8.84
C LEU A 356 10.06 5.08 8.03
N SER A 357 11.28 4.60 8.08
CA SER A 357 11.69 3.26 7.64
C SER A 357 12.71 2.68 8.62
N VAL A 358 13.08 1.43 8.44
CA VAL A 358 14.12 0.76 9.26
C VAL A 358 15.48 1.47 9.23
N PHE A 359 15.73 2.34 8.25
CA PHE A 359 17.00 3.06 8.09
C PHE A 359 17.06 4.38 8.85
N ASN A 360 15.95 4.86 9.40
CA ASN A 360 15.96 6.07 10.20
C ASN A 360 16.53 5.84 11.60
N THR A 361 17.09 6.89 12.19
CA THR A 361 17.77 6.83 13.49
C THR A 361 17.10 7.71 14.53
N LYS A 362 17.27 7.38 15.82
CA LYS A 362 16.79 8.21 16.94
C LYS A 362 17.33 9.66 16.86
N LYS A 363 18.58 9.83 16.40
CA LYS A 363 19.19 11.16 16.24
C LYS A 363 18.41 12.00 15.21
N GLU A 364 18.04 11.41 14.07
CA GLU A 364 17.23 12.09 13.05
C GLU A 364 15.87 12.53 13.60
N ILE A 365 15.23 11.67 14.40
CA ILE A 365 13.95 11.99 15.03
C ILE A 365 14.07 13.16 16.00
N LEU A 366 15.06 13.17 16.88
CA LEU A 366 15.30 14.28 17.81
C LEU A 366 15.62 15.59 17.07
N THR A 367 16.41 15.52 15.99
CA THR A 367 16.69 16.67 15.13
C THR A 367 15.40 17.19 14.49
N THR A 368 14.51 16.31 14.04
CA THR A 368 13.23 16.70 13.44
C THR A 368 12.30 17.37 14.44
N ILE A 369 12.21 16.85 15.69
CA ILE A 369 11.40 17.48 16.76
C ILE A 369 11.90 18.90 17.03
N ASN A 370 13.22 19.10 17.15
CA ASN A 370 13.80 20.44 17.35
C ASN A 370 13.49 21.37 16.19
N ALA A 371 13.61 20.90 14.94
CA ALA A 371 13.30 21.70 13.75
C ALA A 371 11.82 22.14 13.73
N VAL A 372 10.88 21.23 14.04
CA VAL A 372 9.46 21.57 14.14
C VAL A 372 9.21 22.57 15.27
N SER A 373 9.88 22.45 16.43
CA SER A 373 9.77 23.40 17.52
C SER A 373 10.23 24.80 17.12
N GLU A 374 11.35 24.94 16.43
CA GLU A 374 11.84 26.23 15.93
C GLU A 374 10.90 26.85 14.87
N ILE A 375 10.34 26.03 13.97
CA ILE A 375 9.35 26.47 12.99
C ILE A 375 8.09 26.97 13.71
N ALA A 376 7.58 26.18 14.68
CA ALA A 376 6.40 26.56 15.46
C ALA A 376 6.58 27.90 16.17
N GLN A 377 7.73 28.15 16.80
CA GLN A 377 8.06 29.43 17.43
C GLN A 377 8.06 30.59 16.43
N LYS A 378 8.67 30.42 15.24
CA LYS A 378 8.70 31.46 14.19
C LYS A 378 7.32 31.80 13.62
N ILE A 379 6.44 30.81 13.52
CA ILE A 379 5.07 30.97 13.03
C ILE A 379 4.15 31.57 14.13
N LEU A 380 4.54 31.45 15.40
CA LEU A 380 3.80 31.96 16.55
C LEU A 380 3.94 33.49 16.71
N HIS A 381 5.01 34.08 16.17
CA HIS A 381 5.32 35.52 16.16
C HIS A 381 5.10 36.12 14.77
#